data_3629761bfba3e75cee48f8061752b869
#
_entry.id   3629761bfba3e75cee48f8061752b869
#
_cell.length_a   1.000
_cell.length_b   1.000
_cell.length_c   1.000
_cell.angle_alpha   90.00
_cell.angle_beta   90.00
_cell.angle_gamma   90.00
#
_symmetry.space_group_name_H-M   'P 1'
#
loop_
_entity.id
_entity.type
_entity.pdbx_description
1 polymer ?
#
loop_
_entity_poly.entity_id
_entity_poly.type
_entity_poly.pdbx_seq_one_letter_code
_entity_poly.pdbx_strand_id
1 'polypeptide(L)'
;MLVMLNILSRFDLTKFPPMSVERFHLEAEAARIAYMMREQYIGDPAFVDVDVVRILTKEFAEEYGSKIRMDRLLDLPNVSPPMNPSTVYVTVVDRDRNVCSFINSIAHAFGSAIVSNKTGILLQNRGGGFRVQPGHPNCIAPGKRPLHTIIPSLVTKAGRAVMPFGVMGGQYQPVGQVHVLTNVLDYGCDVQEAIDMPRGLHYEGVYQLEDGVPADIVDGLRKLGHRTASVVTPHGGGQAIWIDWDKGTLTGGSDPRKDGCALGY
;
A
#
# COMPACT_ATOMS: atom_id res chain seq x y z
N MET A 1 0.94 5.76 -1.44
CA MET A 1 -0.48 5.70 -1.08
C MET A 1 -1.23 6.98 -1.52
N LEU A 2 -0.96 8.17 -0.94
CA LEU A 2 -1.73 9.39 -1.22
C LEU A 2 -1.77 9.78 -2.72
N VAL A 3 -0.66 9.64 -3.45
CA VAL A 3 -0.64 9.85 -4.90
C VAL A 3 -1.61 8.91 -5.64
N MET A 4 -1.66 7.64 -5.25
CA MET A 4 -2.61 6.69 -5.83
C MET A 4 -4.05 7.10 -5.55
N LEU A 5 -4.37 7.49 -4.32
CA LEU A 5 -5.71 7.94 -3.95
C LEU A 5 -6.11 9.21 -4.73
N ASN A 6 -5.20 10.17 -4.88
CA ASN A 6 -5.46 11.38 -5.65
C ASN A 6 -5.70 11.07 -7.14
N ILE A 7 -4.96 10.12 -7.73
CA ILE A 7 -5.20 9.67 -9.10
C ILE A 7 -6.56 8.97 -9.19
N LEU A 8 -6.85 8.03 -8.30
CA LEU A 8 -8.10 7.27 -8.31
C LEU A 8 -9.33 8.15 -8.04
N SER A 9 -9.21 9.20 -7.23
CA SER A 9 -10.30 10.14 -6.97
C SER A 9 -10.83 10.87 -8.21
N ARG A 10 -10.15 10.79 -9.34
CA ARG A 10 -10.60 11.30 -10.64
C ARG A 10 -11.60 10.39 -11.33
N PHE A 11 -11.64 9.14 -10.90
CA PHE A 11 -12.52 8.11 -11.45
C PHE A 11 -13.63 7.83 -10.43
N ASP A 12 -14.84 7.73 -10.91
CA ASP A 12 -15.96 7.25 -10.08
C ASP A 12 -15.89 5.72 -10.03
N LEU A 13 -15.16 5.21 -9.02
CA LEU A 13 -14.95 3.76 -8.85
C LEU A 13 -16.27 3.03 -8.64
N THR A 14 -17.30 3.70 -8.09
CA THR A 14 -18.61 3.08 -7.82
C THR A 14 -19.37 2.70 -9.08
N LYS A 15 -18.97 3.19 -10.25
CA LYS A 15 -19.52 2.77 -11.55
C LYS A 15 -19.12 1.36 -11.96
N PHE A 16 -18.11 0.81 -11.32
CA PHE A 16 -17.60 -0.52 -11.62
C PHE A 16 -17.83 -1.44 -10.42
N PRO A 17 -18.15 -2.71 -10.63
CA PRO A 17 -18.19 -3.66 -9.53
C PRO A 17 -16.84 -3.73 -8.78
N PRO A 18 -16.84 -4.00 -7.46
CA PRO A 18 -15.60 -4.12 -6.69
C PRO A 18 -14.66 -5.21 -7.24
N MET A 19 -15.21 -6.26 -7.82
CA MET A 19 -14.48 -7.28 -8.57
C MET A 19 -14.76 -7.07 -10.06
N SER A 20 -13.96 -6.22 -10.71
CA SER A 20 -14.08 -5.92 -12.15
C SER A 20 -12.72 -5.64 -12.78
N VAL A 21 -12.64 -5.84 -14.10
CA VAL A 21 -11.43 -5.54 -14.89
C VAL A 21 -11.04 -4.08 -14.75
N GLU A 22 -12.04 -3.18 -14.82
CA GLU A 22 -11.85 -1.73 -14.77
C GLU A 22 -11.20 -1.30 -13.46
N ARG A 23 -11.71 -1.79 -12.33
CA ARG A 23 -11.17 -1.45 -11.02
C ARG A 23 -9.74 -1.96 -10.85
N PHE A 24 -9.47 -3.23 -11.14
CA PHE A 24 -8.13 -3.80 -11.03
C PHE A 24 -7.15 -3.09 -11.95
N HIS A 25 -7.58 -2.73 -13.15
CA HIS A 25 -6.77 -1.96 -14.08
C HIS A 25 -6.45 -0.57 -13.55
N LEU A 26 -7.43 0.18 -13.05
CA LEU A 26 -7.24 1.52 -12.48
C LEU A 26 -6.29 1.50 -11.26
N GLU A 27 -6.48 0.55 -10.34
CA GLU A 27 -5.59 0.39 -9.19
C GLU A 27 -4.15 0.07 -9.61
N ALA A 28 -3.98 -0.84 -10.59
CA ALA A 28 -2.68 -1.20 -11.12
C ALA A 28 -1.97 -0.01 -11.80
N GLU A 29 -2.68 0.75 -12.63
CA GLU A 29 -2.12 1.91 -13.31
C GLU A 29 -1.76 3.03 -12.33
N ALA A 30 -2.62 3.33 -11.36
CA ALA A 30 -2.32 4.30 -10.31
C ALA A 30 -1.09 3.88 -9.48
N ALA A 31 -0.96 2.59 -9.19
CA ALA A 31 0.21 2.04 -8.48
C ALA A 31 1.48 2.17 -9.32
N ARG A 32 1.45 1.81 -10.60
CA ARG A 32 2.60 1.92 -11.52
C ARG A 32 3.09 3.35 -11.64
N ILE A 33 2.17 4.32 -11.78
CA ILE A 33 2.50 5.75 -11.80
C ILE A 33 3.13 6.16 -10.47
N ALA A 34 2.51 5.81 -9.34
CA ALA A 34 3.02 6.20 -8.02
C ALA A 34 4.41 5.61 -7.73
N TYR A 35 4.69 4.38 -8.15
CA TYR A 35 6.01 3.78 -7.99
C TYR A 35 7.05 4.40 -8.92
N MET A 36 6.70 4.73 -10.15
CA MET A 36 7.57 5.50 -11.05
C MET A 36 7.98 6.83 -10.41
N MET A 37 7.01 7.56 -9.84
CA MET A 37 7.27 8.83 -9.15
C MET A 37 8.13 8.66 -7.91
N ARG A 38 7.91 7.60 -7.14
CA ARG A 38 8.74 7.29 -5.99
C ARG A 38 10.21 7.16 -6.38
N GLU A 39 10.52 6.43 -7.44
CA GLU A 39 11.88 6.26 -7.92
C GLU A 39 12.49 7.57 -8.44
N GLN A 40 11.66 8.46 -9.02
CA GLN A 40 12.13 9.73 -9.57
C GLN A 40 12.35 10.82 -8.51
N TYR A 41 11.57 10.84 -7.43
CA TYR A 41 11.50 11.99 -6.53
C TYR A 41 11.79 11.67 -5.06
N ILE A 42 11.58 10.44 -4.60
CA ILE A 42 11.58 10.18 -3.17
C ILE A 42 12.94 9.69 -2.67
N GLY A 43 13.48 10.40 -1.69
CA GLY A 43 14.70 10.06 -0.96
C GLY A 43 14.68 10.70 0.42
N ASP A 44 15.82 10.66 1.12
CA ASP A 44 15.98 11.33 2.41
C ASP A 44 15.85 12.86 2.21
N PRO A 45 14.89 13.55 2.85
CA PRO A 45 14.69 14.99 2.69
C PRO A 45 15.86 15.85 3.16
N ALA A 46 16.82 15.30 3.91
CA ALA A 46 18.07 15.99 4.23
C ALA A 46 19.06 16.03 3.03
N PHE A 47 18.80 15.24 1.98
CA PHE A 47 19.67 15.10 0.80
C PHE A 47 18.97 15.41 -0.51
N VAL A 48 17.64 15.38 -0.51
CA VAL A 48 16.82 15.55 -1.73
C VAL A 48 15.68 16.51 -1.42
N ASP A 49 15.57 17.55 -2.25
CA ASP A 49 14.40 18.43 -2.18
C ASP A 49 13.19 17.73 -2.84
N VAL A 50 12.22 17.35 -2.01
CA VAL A 50 10.98 16.70 -2.46
C VAL A 50 9.83 17.67 -2.25
N ASP A 51 9.31 18.20 -3.32
CA ASP A 51 8.11 19.04 -3.30
C ASP A 51 6.85 18.17 -3.06
N VAL A 52 6.68 17.76 -1.80
CA VAL A 52 5.55 16.91 -1.35
C VAL A 52 4.22 17.64 -1.58
N VAL A 53 4.19 18.96 -1.44
CA VAL A 53 2.98 19.76 -1.62
C VAL A 53 2.52 19.64 -3.08
N ARG A 54 3.41 19.84 -4.03
CA ARG A 54 3.12 19.71 -5.47
C ARG A 54 2.65 18.30 -5.83
N ILE A 55 3.37 17.27 -5.38
CA ILE A 55 3.05 15.86 -5.69
C ILE A 55 1.63 15.46 -5.22
N LEU A 56 1.10 16.14 -4.22
CA LEU A 56 -0.22 15.86 -3.65
C LEU A 56 -1.31 16.81 -4.15
N THR A 57 -1.03 17.68 -5.12
CA THR A 57 -2.05 18.57 -5.71
C THR A 57 -3.01 17.81 -6.64
N LYS A 58 -4.18 18.40 -6.86
CA LYS A 58 -5.15 17.91 -7.85
C LYS A 58 -4.62 18.01 -9.27
N GLU A 59 -3.89 19.06 -9.57
CA GLU A 59 -3.27 19.32 -10.88
C GLU A 59 -2.26 18.21 -11.21
N PHE A 60 -1.48 17.79 -10.23
CA PHE A 60 -0.55 16.68 -10.39
C PHE A 60 -1.28 15.34 -10.63
N ALA A 61 -2.32 15.08 -9.87
CA ALA A 61 -3.17 13.90 -10.08
C ALA A 61 -3.84 13.93 -11.47
N GLU A 62 -4.24 15.12 -11.94
CA GLU A 62 -4.79 15.34 -13.28
C GLU A 62 -3.76 15.03 -14.37
N GLU A 63 -2.55 15.57 -14.25
CA GLU A 63 -1.47 15.37 -15.23
C GLU A 63 -1.19 13.89 -15.50
N TYR A 64 -1.19 13.07 -14.44
CA TYR A 64 -0.86 11.65 -14.57
C TYR A 64 -2.08 10.76 -14.74
N GLY A 65 -3.17 11.06 -14.04
CA GLY A 65 -4.40 10.30 -14.12
C GLY A 65 -5.07 10.39 -15.50
N SER A 66 -4.95 11.56 -16.21
CA SER A 66 -5.47 11.71 -17.57
C SER A 66 -4.75 10.83 -18.61
N LYS A 67 -3.56 10.32 -18.28
CA LYS A 67 -2.81 9.42 -19.15
C LYS A 67 -3.35 7.98 -19.10
N ILE A 68 -4.08 7.60 -18.02
CA ILE A 68 -4.65 6.27 -17.88
C ILE A 68 -5.70 6.04 -18.95
N ARG A 69 -5.60 4.93 -19.64
CA ARG A 69 -6.48 4.50 -20.72
C ARG A 69 -7.22 3.25 -20.29
N MET A 70 -8.55 3.26 -20.45
CA MET A 70 -9.37 2.11 -20.08
C MET A 70 -9.33 0.96 -21.11
N ASP A 71 -8.70 1.18 -22.23
CA ASP A 71 -8.59 0.24 -23.36
C ASP A 71 -7.22 -0.43 -23.48
N ARG A 72 -6.22 0.01 -22.68
CA ARG A 72 -4.86 -0.53 -22.73
C ARG A 72 -3.99 -0.11 -21.55
N LEU A 73 -2.96 -0.89 -21.31
CA LEU A 73 -1.88 -0.59 -20.36
C LEU A 73 -1.08 0.64 -20.81
N LEU A 74 -0.71 1.51 -19.87
CA LEU A 74 0.24 2.61 -20.13
C LEU A 74 1.64 2.07 -20.39
N ASP A 75 2.34 2.70 -21.32
CA ASP A 75 3.77 2.48 -21.50
C ASP A 75 4.55 3.24 -20.42
N LEU A 76 4.89 2.55 -19.34
CA LEU A 76 5.65 3.07 -18.22
C LEU A 76 6.86 2.17 -17.94
N PRO A 77 7.97 2.76 -17.48
CA PRO A 77 9.12 1.95 -17.09
C PRO A 77 8.73 0.97 -15.98
N ASN A 78 9.27 -0.26 -16.09
CA ASN A 78 9.11 -1.23 -15.01
C ASN A 78 9.95 -0.80 -13.82
N VAL A 79 9.25 -0.49 -12.73
CA VAL A 79 9.89 -0.13 -11.47
C VAL A 79 9.64 -1.27 -10.48
N SER A 80 10.71 -1.90 -10.04
CA SER A 80 10.64 -3.06 -9.16
C SER A 80 11.60 -2.90 -7.99
N PRO A 81 11.12 -2.36 -6.89
CA PRO A 81 11.90 -2.37 -5.66
C PRO A 81 11.98 -3.79 -5.10
N PRO A 82 13.08 -4.15 -4.41
CA PRO A 82 13.24 -5.47 -3.83
C PRO A 82 12.08 -5.81 -2.89
N MET A 83 11.46 -6.98 -3.09
CA MET A 83 10.45 -7.54 -2.19
C MET A 83 11.10 -8.55 -1.25
N ASN A 84 10.97 -8.31 0.05
CA ASN A 84 11.07 -9.35 1.09
C ASN A 84 10.46 -8.79 2.36
N PRO A 85 9.14 -8.87 2.52
CA PRO A 85 8.45 -8.24 3.63
C PRO A 85 8.58 -9.05 4.91
N SER A 86 9.03 -8.42 5.99
CA SER A 86 8.86 -8.89 7.36
C SER A 86 8.45 -7.70 8.21
N THR A 87 7.15 -7.51 8.36
CA THR A 87 6.56 -6.34 8.99
C THR A 87 5.38 -6.79 9.84
N VAL A 88 5.19 -6.17 11.00
CA VAL A 88 4.01 -6.33 11.84
C VAL A 88 3.27 -5.00 11.88
N TYR A 89 1.95 -5.06 11.73
CA TYR A 89 1.07 -3.92 11.94
C TYR A 89 0.09 -4.24 13.07
N VAL A 90 -0.06 -3.29 13.98
CA VAL A 90 -0.98 -3.36 15.12
C VAL A 90 -1.79 -2.08 15.17
N THR A 91 -3.08 -2.19 15.44
CA THR A 91 -3.94 -1.04 15.71
C THR A 91 -4.73 -1.26 16.99
N VAL A 92 -4.91 -0.19 17.76
CA VAL A 92 -5.62 -0.21 19.04
C VAL A 92 -6.51 1.02 19.12
N VAL A 93 -7.71 0.83 19.61
CA VAL A 93 -8.63 1.90 20.01
C VAL A 93 -9.07 1.62 21.43
N ASP A 94 -8.82 2.56 22.36
CA ASP A 94 -9.23 2.41 23.75
C ASP A 94 -10.68 2.87 23.97
N ARG A 95 -11.16 2.74 25.22
CA ARG A 95 -12.52 3.14 25.61
C ARG A 95 -12.78 4.64 25.44
N ASP A 96 -11.73 5.46 25.53
CA ASP A 96 -11.81 6.93 25.38
C ASP A 96 -11.66 7.35 23.92
N ARG A 97 -11.56 6.36 23.00
CA ARG A 97 -11.35 6.53 21.55
C ARG A 97 -10.00 7.14 21.20
N ASN A 98 -9.00 7.02 22.09
CA ASN A 98 -7.63 7.25 21.69
C ASN A 98 -7.19 6.12 20.73
N VAL A 99 -6.42 6.48 19.73
CA VAL A 99 -6.10 5.61 18.60
C VAL A 99 -4.60 5.43 18.49
N CYS A 100 -4.15 4.19 18.34
CA CYS A 100 -2.79 3.86 17.95
C CYS A 100 -2.79 3.12 16.63
N SER A 101 -2.10 3.64 15.63
CA SER A 101 -1.77 2.97 14.37
C SER A 101 -0.28 2.74 14.35
N PHE A 102 0.16 1.50 14.58
CA PHE A 102 1.55 1.18 14.84
C PHE A 102 2.07 0.11 13.88
N ILE A 103 3.23 0.38 13.27
CA ILE A 103 3.89 -0.56 12.38
C ILE A 103 5.35 -0.72 12.78
N ASN A 104 5.82 -1.95 12.81
CA ASN A 104 7.20 -2.29 13.17
C ASN A 104 7.80 -3.23 12.12
N SER A 105 9.07 -3.01 11.77
CA SER A 105 9.74 -3.79 10.74
C SER A 105 11.25 -3.68 10.86
N ILE A 106 11.93 -4.79 10.67
CA ILE A 106 13.38 -4.86 10.48
C ILE A 106 13.77 -5.03 9.00
N ALA A 107 12.86 -4.76 8.10
CA ALA A 107 12.87 -4.88 6.64
C ALA A 107 12.73 -6.34 6.16
N HIS A 108 13.78 -7.16 6.13
CA HIS A 108 13.67 -8.59 5.79
C HIS A 108 13.45 -9.44 7.06
N ALA A 109 12.99 -10.68 6.87
CA ALA A 109 12.95 -11.67 7.93
C ALA A 109 14.34 -11.81 8.55
N PHE A 110 14.43 -11.74 9.89
CA PHE A 110 15.69 -11.69 10.64
C PHE A 110 16.62 -10.51 10.32
N GLY A 111 16.14 -9.46 9.63
CA GLY A 111 16.89 -8.23 9.36
C GLY A 111 18.27 -8.48 8.78
N SER A 112 19.29 -7.95 9.46
CA SER A 112 20.71 -8.16 9.10
C SER A 112 21.30 -9.47 9.63
N ALA A 113 20.56 -10.28 10.38
CA ALA A 113 21.02 -11.42 11.15
C ALA A 113 22.09 -11.07 12.21
N ILE A 114 22.29 -9.78 12.51
CA ILE A 114 23.23 -9.31 13.51
C ILE A 114 22.46 -8.92 14.78
N VAL A 115 22.81 -9.54 15.90
CA VAL A 115 22.22 -9.28 17.21
C VAL A 115 23.20 -8.47 18.06
N SER A 116 22.72 -7.40 18.70
CA SER A 116 23.51 -6.65 19.66
C SER A 116 23.78 -7.48 20.91
N ASN A 117 25.03 -7.74 21.23
CA ASN A 117 25.43 -8.50 22.42
C ASN A 117 25.01 -7.85 23.75
N LYS A 118 24.79 -6.52 23.73
CA LYS A 118 24.43 -5.79 24.96
C LYS A 118 22.92 -5.74 25.20
N THR A 119 22.10 -5.76 24.14
CA THR A 119 20.66 -5.51 24.26
C THR A 119 19.79 -6.66 23.75
N GLY A 120 20.38 -7.64 23.06
CA GLY A 120 19.64 -8.71 22.39
C GLY A 120 18.82 -8.24 21.15
N ILE A 121 18.94 -6.97 20.76
CA ILE A 121 18.18 -6.41 19.64
C ILE A 121 18.76 -6.91 18.32
N LEU A 122 17.90 -7.48 17.49
CA LEU A 122 18.18 -7.85 16.12
C LEU A 122 18.17 -6.59 15.23
N LEU A 123 19.29 -6.33 14.55
CA LEU A 123 19.43 -5.12 13.74
C LEU A 123 18.71 -5.26 12.38
N GLN A 124 18.03 -4.19 11.99
CA GLN A 124 17.36 -4.11 10.69
C GLN A 124 18.36 -4.05 9.51
N ASN A 125 17.92 -4.43 8.30
CA ASN A 125 18.73 -4.39 7.09
C ASN A 125 18.16 -3.48 6.00
N ARG A 126 17.49 -2.41 6.38
CA ARG A 126 16.81 -1.49 5.47
C ARG A 126 17.76 -0.76 4.52
N GLY A 127 19.04 -0.71 4.84
CA GLY A 127 20.10 -0.22 3.96
C GLY A 127 20.18 -0.93 2.61
N GLY A 128 19.71 -2.19 2.52
CA GLY A 128 19.58 -2.90 1.25
C GLY A 128 18.59 -2.25 0.26
N GLY A 129 17.77 -1.30 0.72
CA GLY A 129 16.87 -0.53 -0.14
C GLY A 129 17.53 0.66 -0.85
N PHE A 130 18.76 1.03 -0.55
CA PHE A 130 19.48 2.06 -1.29
C PHE A 130 19.70 1.69 -2.75
N ARG A 131 19.78 2.70 -3.59
CA ARG A 131 20.29 2.57 -4.96
C ARG A 131 21.79 2.89 -4.99
N VAL A 132 22.50 2.30 -5.93
CA VAL A 132 23.92 2.57 -6.15
C VAL A 132 24.17 3.47 -7.37
N GLN A 133 23.11 3.83 -8.08
CA GLN A 133 23.17 4.68 -9.26
C GLN A 133 23.39 6.14 -8.85
N PRO A 134 24.49 6.79 -9.28
CA PRO A 134 24.72 8.20 -9.04
C PRO A 134 23.57 9.08 -9.59
N GLY A 135 23.17 10.09 -8.82
CA GLY A 135 22.07 10.98 -9.17
C GLY A 135 20.67 10.47 -8.83
N HIS A 136 20.52 9.19 -8.45
CA HIS A 136 19.24 8.69 -7.99
C HIS A 136 18.89 9.27 -6.61
N PRO A 137 17.64 9.74 -6.35
CA PRO A 137 17.25 10.37 -5.08
C PRO A 137 17.52 9.48 -3.85
N ASN A 138 17.40 8.16 -3.99
CA ASN A 138 17.71 7.19 -2.93
C ASN A 138 19.11 6.55 -3.12
N CYS A 139 20.06 7.21 -3.81
CA CYS A 139 21.45 6.73 -3.90
C CYS A 139 22.10 6.75 -2.53
N ILE A 140 22.89 5.72 -2.21
CA ILE A 140 23.61 5.61 -0.95
C ILE A 140 24.60 6.76 -0.79
N ALA A 141 24.65 7.34 0.41
CA ALA A 141 25.60 8.38 0.80
C ALA A 141 25.88 8.31 2.31
N PRO A 142 27.02 8.84 2.79
CA PRO A 142 27.31 8.93 4.22
C PRO A 142 26.22 9.70 4.98
N GLY A 143 25.74 9.15 6.11
CA GLY A 143 24.71 9.77 6.95
C GLY A 143 23.29 9.80 6.39
N LYS A 144 23.08 9.30 5.17
CA LYS A 144 21.76 9.27 4.51
C LYS A 144 20.90 8.11 5.01
N ARG A 145 19.61 8.38 5.20
CA ARG A 145 18.60 7.35 5.52
C ARG A 145 18.07 6.72 4.24
N PRO A 146 17.92 5.39 4.20
CA PRO A 146 17.30 4.72 3.06
C PRO A 146 15.81 5.02 2.99
N LEU A 147 15.20 4.85 1.80
CA LEU A 147 13.76 4.92 1.59
C LEU A 147 13.04 4.01 2.61
N HIS A 148 12.06 4.57 3.29
CA HIS A 148 11.24 3.86 4.26
C HIS A 148 9.97 3.32 3.62
N THR A 149 9.60 2.07 3.93
CA THR A 149 8.44 1.39 3.32
C THR A 149 7.26 1.23 4.28
N ILE A 150 7.42 1.52 5.57
CA ILE A 150 6.36 1.37 6.57
C ILE A 150 5.48 2.62 6.62
N ILE A 151 4.16 2.41 6.60
CA ILE A 151 3.13 3.45 6.49
C ILE A 151 1.95 3.13 7.42
N PRO A 152 2.01 3.47 8.72
CA PRO A 152 0.83 3.42 9.57
C PRO A 152 -0.16 4.51 9.12
N SER A 153 -1.43 4.17 8.99
CA SER A 153 -2.45 5.07 8.46
C SER A 153 -3.60 5.28 9.42
N LEU A 154 -4.24 6.45 9.30
CA LEU A 154 -5.41 6.84 10.06
C LEU A 154 -6.35 7.63 9.16
N VAL A 155 -7.59 7.19 9.07
CA VAL A 155 -8.67 7.99 8.47
C VAL A 155 -9.28 8.87 9.55
N THR A 156 -9.43 10.16 9.23
CA THR A 156 -10.10 11.13 10.09
C THR A 156 -11.26 11.81 9.34
N LYS A 157 -12.32 12.17 10.08
CA LYS A 157 -13.46 12.92 9.58
C LYS A 157 -13.82 13.99 10.60
N ALA A 158 -13.88 15.24 10.18
CA ALA A 158 -14.21 16.38 11.04
C ALA A 158 -13.35 16.43 12.33
N GLY A 159 -12.04 16.17 12.22
CA GLY A 159 -11.10 16.19 13.33
C GLY A 159 -11.15 14.97 14.27
N ARG A 160 -11.99 13.96 13.99
CA ARG A 160 -12.09 12.73 14.77
C ARG A 160 -11.49 11.56 14.02
N ALA A 161 -10.85 10.64 14.73
CA ALA A 161 -10.42 9.36 14.17
C ALA A 161 -11.65 8.53 13.79
N VAL A 162 -11.61 7.94 12.59
CA VAL A 162 -12.67 7.08 12.06
C VAL A 162 -12.17 5.65 11.86
N MET A 163 -10.95 5.50 11.33
CA MET A 163 -10.40 4.17 11.07
C MET A 163 -8.87 4.21 11.09
N PRO A 164 -8.22 3.76 12.18
CA PRO A 164 -6.83 3.34 12.11
C PRO A 164 -6.74 2.04 11.31
N PHE A 165 -5.83 1.99 10.34
CA PHE A 165 -5.65 0.82 9.51
C PHE A 165 -4.24 0.76 8.94
N GLY A 166 -3.85 -0.40 8.50
CA GLY A 166 -2.59 -0.61 7.79
C GLY A 166 -2.54 -1.97 7.14
N VAL A 167 -1.76 -2.04 6.09
CA VAL A 167 -1.48 -3.30 5.39
C VAL A 167 0.03 -3.49 5.38
N MET A 168 0.53 -4.51 6.08
CA MET A 168 1.94 -4.88 6.04
C MET A 168 2.24 -5.59 4.72
N GLY A 169 3.52 -5.73 4.34
CA GLY A 169 3.87 -6.45 3.13
C GLY A 169 4.93 -5.76 2.27
N GLY A 170 5.87 -5.04 2.89
CA GLY A 170 6.96 -4.37 2.18
C GLY A 170 6.45 -3.39 1.14
N GLN A 171 6.77 -3.65 -0.12
CA GLN A 171 6.36 -2.80 -1.24
C GLN A 171 4.86 -2.86 -1.54
N TYR A 172 4.17 -3.88 -1.09
CA TYR A 172 2.71 -3.98 -1.24
C TYR A 172 1.94 -2.98 -0.38
N GLN A 173 2.53 -2.46 0.70
CA GLN A 173 1.83 -1.62 1.68
C GLN A 173 1.00 -0.48 1.06
N PRO A 174 1.52 0.37 0.15
CA PRO A 174 0.73 1.45 -0.43
C PRO A 174 -0.47 0.94 -1.24
N VAL A 175 -0.28 -0.12 -2.01
CA VAL A 175 -1.32 -0.72 -2.86
C VAL A 175 -2.41 -1.36 -1.99
N GLY A 176 -2.01 -2.18 -1.02
CA GLY A 176 -2.95 -2.84 -0.12
C GLY A 176 -3.76 -1.87 0.72
N GLN A 177 -3.15 -0.77 1.16
CA GLN A 177 -3.88 0.27 1.89
C GLN A 177 -4.90 1.00 1.01
N VAL A 178 -4.55 1.30 -0.24
CA VAL A 178 -5.50 1.88 -1.20
C VAL A 178 -6.65 0.90 -1.46
N HIS A 179 -6.35 -0.37 -1.69
CA HIS A 179 -7.35 -1.40 -1.93
C HIS A 179 -8.34 -1.53 -0.76
N VAL A 180 -7.84 -1.66 0.47
CA VAL A 180 -8.71 -1.75 1.67
C VAL A 180 -9.51 -0.46 1.86
N LEU A 181 -8.88 0.70 1.70
CA LEU A 181 -9.56 1.98 1.91
C LEU A 181 -10.69 2.20 0.90
N THR A 182 -10.47 1.93 -0.37
CA THR A 182 -11.49 2.05 -1.42
C THR A 182 -12.62 1.03 -1.23
N ASN A 183 -12.31 -0.20 -0.77
CA ASN A 183 -13.34 -1.18 -0.41
C ASN A 183 -14.29 -0.64 0.66
N VAL A 184 -13.75 0.01 1.69
CA VAL A 184 -14.58 0.57 2.76
C VAL A 184 -15.32 1.83 2.30
N LEU A 185 -14.63 2.80 1.67
CA LEU A 185 -15.19 4.13 1.42
C LEU A 185 -16.03 4.22 0.15
N ASP A 186 -15.63 3.53 -0.92
CA ASP A 186 -16.30 3.60 -2.22
C ASP A 186 -17.31 2.48 -2.40
N TYR A 187 -17.04 1.28 -1.85
CA TYR A 187 -17.91 0.12 -2.02
C TYR A 187 -18.73 -0.24 -0.78
N GLY A 188 -18.50 0.44 0.35
CA GLY A 188 -19.31 0.24 1.57
C GLY A 188 -19.10 -1.10 2.27
N CYS A 189 -17.99 -1.79 1.99
CA CYS A 189 -17.63 -3.02 2.69
C CYS A 189 -17.35 -2.72 4.17
N ASP A 190 -17.66 -3.65 5.05
CA ASP A 190 -17.12 -3.58 6.40
C ASP A 190 -15.59 -3.84 6.37
N VAL A 191 -14.93 -3.59 7.52
CA VAL A 191 -13.46 -3.67 7.56
C VAL A 191 -12.93 -5.09 7.33
N GLN A 192 -13.68 -6.14 7.71
CA GLN A 192 -13.27 -7.52 7.47
C GLN A 192 -13.47 -7.89 6.01
N GLU A 193 -14.64 -7.60 5.44
CA GLU A 193 -14.92 -7.79 4.02
C GLU A 193 -13.88 -7.07 3.14
N ALA A 194 -13.55 -5.81 3.49
CA ALA A 194 -12.58 -5.01 2.77
C ALA A 194 -11.16 -5.62 2.80
N ILE A 195 -10.79 -6.26 3.92
CA ILE A 195 -9.50 -6.92 4.08
C ILE A 195 -9.47 -8.26 3.33
N ASP A 196 -10.57 -9.01 3.33
CA ASP A 196 -10.67 -10.35 2.74
C ASP A 196 -10.64 -10.35 1.22
N MET A 197 -11.03 -9.24 0.58
CA MET A 197 -11.07 -9.16 -0.88
C MET A 197 -9.74 -9.54 -1.53
N PRO A 198 -9.79 -10.30 -2.66
CA PRO A 198 -8.60 -10.69 -3.42
C PRO A 198 -7.81 -9.49 -3.93
N ARG A 199 -6.50 -9.62 -3.95
CA ARG A 199 -5.54 -8.54 -4.17
C ARG A 199 -4.68 -8.75 -5.40
N GLY A 200 -4.13 -7.65 -5.90
CA GLY A 200 -3.16 -7.68 -6.98
C GLY A 200 -2.02 -6.69 -6.73
N LEU A 201 -0.82 -7.04 -7.24
CA LEU A 201 0.36 -6.18 -7.23
C LEU A 201 1.07 -6.24 -8.57
N HIS A 202 1.28 -5.08 -9.20
CA HIS A 202 2.13 -5.01 -10.38
C HIS A 202 3.59 -4.94 -9.93
N TYR A 203 4.34 -6.01 -10.22
CA TYR A 203 5.73 -6.17 -9.79
C TYR A 203 6.58 -6.77 -10.93
N GLU A 204 7.72 -6.15 -11.22
CA GLU A 204 8.64 -6.59 -12.31
C GLU A 204 7.96 -6.81 -13.66
N GLY A 205 7.04 -5.93 -14.02
CA GLY A 205 6.31 -6.02 -15.28
C GLY A 205 5.23 -7.11 -15.32
N VAL A 206 4.94 -7.75 -14.19
CA VAL A 206 3.90 -8.77 -14.04
C VAL A 206 2.85 -8.31 -13.03
N TYR A 207 1.58 -8.40 -13.38
CA TYR A 207 0.49 -8.18 -12.44
C TYR A 207 0.20 -9.49 -11.71
N GLN A 208 0.72 -9.57 -10.51
CA GLN A 208 0.57 -10.72 -9.61
C GLN A 208 -0.80 -10.64 -8.93
N LEU A 209 -1.65 -11.62 -9.18
CA LEU A 209 -3.03 -11.69 -8.69
C LEU A 209 -3.19 -12.87 -7.72
N GLU A 210 -3.94 -12.66 -6.64
CA GLU A 210 -4.33 -13.74 -5.74
C GLU A 210 -5.36 -14.67 -6.39
N ASP A 211 -5.38 -15.94 -5.97
CA ASP A 211 -6.24 -16.98 -6.55
C ASP A 211 -7.75 -16.68 -6.47
N GLY A 212 -8.18 -15.82 -5.54
CA GLY A 212 -9.57 -15.37 -5.43
C GLY A 212 -10.02 -14.40 -6.53
N VAL A 213 -9.12 -13.94 -7.43
CA VAL A 213 -9.51 -13.09 -8.57
C VAL A 213 -10.12 -13.96 -9.66
N PRO A 214 -11.38 -13.71 -10.08
CA PRO A 214 -12.08 -14.48 -11.13
C PRO A 214 -11.31 -14.55 -12.46
N ALA A 215 -11.38 -15.68 -13.14
CA ALA A 215 -10.65 -15.93 -14.38
C ALA A 215 -11.00 -14.97 -15.52
N ASP A 216 -12.25 -14.55 -15.60
CA ASP A 216 -12.73 -13.57 -16.60
C ASP A 216 -12.10 -12.18 -16.38
N ILE A 217 -11.86 -11.79 -15.12
CA ILE A 217 -11.12 -10.56 -14.78
C ILE A 217 -9.66 -10.71 -15.21
N VAL A 218 -9.01 -11.83 -14.88
CA VAL A 218 -7.63 -12.11 -15.29
C VAL A 218 -7.50 -12.02 -16.82
N ASP A 219 -8.43 -12.61 -17.56
CA ASP A 219 -8.43 -12.58 -19.02
C ASP A 219 -8.73 -11.19 -19.58
N GLY A 220 -9.61 -10.43 -18.92
CA GLY A 220 -9.87 -9.03 -19.26
C GLY A 220 -8.62 -8.17 -19.10
N LEU A 221 -7.89 -8.33 -17.99
CA LEU A 221 -6.63 -7.63 -17.74
C LEU A 221 -5.55 -7.99 -18.79
N ARG A 222 -5.47 -9.25 -19.20
CA ARG A 222 -4.56 -9.67 -20.29
C ARG A 222 -4.89 -8.99 -21.62
N LYS A 223 -6.17 -8.84 -21.94
CA LYS A 223 -6.61 -8.12 -23.16
C LYS A 223 -6.22 -6.64 -23.14
N LEU A 224 -6.13 -6.02 -21.96
CA LEU A 224 -5.62 -4.65 -21.78
C LEU A 224 -4.09 -4.56 -21.85
N GLY A 225 -3.38 -5.69 -21.92
CA GLY A 225 -1.93 -5.75 -22.04
C GLY A 225 -1.18 -6.06 -20.74
N HIS A 226 -1.88 -6.34 -19.62
CA HIS A 226 -1.22 -6.81 -18.42
C HIS A 226 -0.68 -8.23 -18.59
N ARG A 227 0.58 -8.44 -18.25
CA ARG A 227 1.13 -9.77 -18.04
C ARG A 227 0.71 -10.22 -16.66
N THR A 228 -0.10 -11.25 -16.55
CA THR A 228 -0.64 -11.71 -15.26
C THR A 228 0.00 -13.01 -14.80
N ALA A 229 0.14 -13.18 -13.50
CA ALA A 229 0.52 -14.43 -12.85
C ALA A 229 -0.27 -14.61 -11.55
N SER A 230 -0.61 -15.85 -11.21
CA SER A 230 -1.11 -16.18 -9.86
C SER A 230 0.05 -16.18 -8.87
N VAL A 231 -0.24 -15.84 -7.62
CA VAL A 231 0.77 -15.85 -6.54
C VAL A 231 0.54 -17.01 -5.58
N VAL A 232 1.64 -17.68 -5.22
CA VAL A 232 1.63 -18.74 -4.22
C VAL A 232 1.47 -18.18 -2.80
N THR A 233 2.13 -17.03 -2.55
CA THR A 233 2.06 -16.36 -1.24
C THR A 233 1.20 -15.10 -1.36
N PRO A 234 0.10 -15.02 -0.61
CA PRO A 234 -0.79 -13.87 -0.66
C PRO A 234 -0.11 -12.56 -0.29
N HIS A 235 -0.59 -11.46 -0.87
CA HIS A 235 -0.04 -10.13 -0.70
C HIS A 235 -0.40 -9.51 0.64
N GLY A 236 0.62 -9.20 1.43
CA GLY A 236 0.48 -8.40 2.64
C GLY A 236 -0.38 -9.02 3.74
N GLY A 237 -0.80 -8.19 4.66
CA GLY A 237 -1.72 -8.51 5.75
C GLY A 237 -2.30 -7.24 6.35
N GLY A 238 -3.62 -7.11 6.35
CA GLY A 238 -4.35 -5.94 6.79
C GLY A 238 -4.88 -6.05 8.22
N GLN A 239 -4.92 -4.92 8.92
CA GLN A 239 -5.62 -4.78 10.19
C GLN A 239 -6.33 -3.42 10.18
N ALA A 240 -7.55 -3.37 10.65
CA ALA A 240 -8.31 -2.12 10.74
C ALA A 240 -9.29 -2.16 11.91
N ILE A 241 -9.61 -0.98 12.46
CA ILE A 241 -10.71 -0.82 13.40
C ILE A 241 -11.58 0.36 12.92
N TRP A 242 -12.84 0.08 12.59
CA TRP A 242 -13.82 1.13 12.30
C TRP A 242 -14.42 1.66 13.60
N ILE A 243 -14.46 2.98 13.73
CA ILE A 243 -15.07 3.67 14.87
C ILE A 243 -16.39 4.27 14.41
N ASP A 244 -17.50 3.67 14.84
CA ASP A 244 -18.85 4.23 14.64
C ASP A 244 -19.18 5.14 15.81
N TRP A 245 -19.04 6.44 15.59
CA TRP A 245 -19.27 7.44 16.61
C TRP A 245 -20.76 7.61 16.97
N ASP A 246 -21.67 7.29 16.04
CA ASP A 246 -23.12 7.44 16.26
C ASP A 246 -23.65 6.29 17.10
N LYS A 247 -23.17 5.06 16.85
CA LYS A 247 -23.53 3.87 17.62
C LYS A 247 -22.64 3.63 18.83
N GLY A 248 -21.49 4.31 18.90
CA GLY A 248 -20.51 4.10 19.96
C GLY A 248 -19.76 2.76 19.87
N THR A 249 -19.83 2.06 18.72
CA THR A 249 -19.25 0.73 18.52
C THR A 249 -17.89 0.78 17.83
N LEU A 250 -17.09 -0.27 18.04
CA LEU A 250 -15.86 -0.55 17.33
C LEU A 250 -16.02 -1.86 16.56
N THR A 251 -15.65 -1.85 15.28
CA THR A 251 -15.62 -3.05 14.43
C THR A 251 -14.17 -3.32 14.02
N GLY A 252 -13.59 -4.41 14.50
CA GLY A 252 -12.23 -4.83 14.16
C GLY A 252 -12.20 -5.82 13.01
N GLY A 253 -11.24 -5.69 12.10
CA GLY A 253 -10.94 -6.66 11.05
C GLY A 253 -9.48 -7.08 11.08
N SER A 254 -9.22 -8.37 10.88
CA SER A 254 -7.88 -8.97 10.85
C SER A 254 -7.72 -9.88 9.64
N ASP A 255 -6.57 -9.81 9.01
CA ASP A 255 -6.28 -10.49 7.75
C ASP A 255 -6.09 -12.01 7.95
N PRO A 256 -6.93 -12.86 7.32
CA PRO A 256 -6.79 -14.30 7.42
C PRO A 256 -5.55 -14.84 6.70
N ARG A 257 -4.87 -14.02 5.89
CA ARG A 257 -3.60 -14.38 5.22
C ARG A 257 -2.43 -14.44 6.19
N LYS A 258 -2.61 -13.98 7.43
CA LYS A 258 -1.59 -13.88 8.47
C LYS A 258 -2.16 -14.31 9.82
N ASP A 259 -1.28 -14.63 10.77
CA ASP A 259 -1.62 -15.05 12.13
C ASP A 259 -2.00 -13.84 13.01
N GLY A 260 -2.98 -13.07 12.56
CA GLY A 260 -3.53 -11.94 13.29
C GLY A 260 -4.89 -12.25 13.88
N CYS A 261 -5.34 -11.42 14.82
CA CYS A 261 -6.70 -11.49 15.33
C CYS A 261 -7.22 -10.10 15.72
N ALA A 262 -8.53 -9.90 15.60
CA ALA A 262 -9.23 -8.76 16.17
C ALA A 262 -9.83 -9.17 17.52
N LEU A 263 -9.49 -8.44 18.59
CA LEU A 263 -9.93 -8.71 19.95
C LEU A 263 -10.63 -7.47 20.51
N GLY A 264 -11.75 -7.67 21.19
CA GLY A 264 -12.46 -6.66 21.97
C GLY A 264 -12.69 -7.14 23.40
N TYR A 265 -12.70 -6.23 24.37
CA TYR A 265 -12.93 -6.50 25.78
C TYR A 265 -13.61 -5.30 26.47
#